data_a7ee08a4af4c6dec9dbf171dc35331a9
#
_entry.id   a7ee08a4af4c6dec9dbf171dc35331a9
#
_cell.length_a   1.000
_cell.length_b   1.000
_cell.length_c   1.000
_cell.angle_alpha   90.00
_cell.angle_beta   90.00
_cell.angle_gamma   90.00
#
_symmetry.space_group_name_H-M   'P 1'
#
loop_
_entity.id
_entity.type
_entity.pdbx_description
1 polymer ?
#
loop_
_entity_poly.entity_id
_entity_poly.type
_entity_poly.pdbx_seq_one_letter_code
_entity_poly.pdbx_strand_id
1 'polypeptide(L)'
;SLSKIIKIKGLSTSVGDEGGFAPMINNNNQALDLIVTAIRKAGFVNGKDVSICLDVAANELYKKNKYSIHSKTYVSVEKCINEYKKMINKYKIKSIEDPFAENDWISWNKLMKSLKKVQIVGDDLYVTNLERLKKGFLNLSSNAILIKLNQIGTVSETLDVIRFAQIIGFKTIISHRSGDSEDTFIADLA
;
A
#
# COMPACT_ATOMS: atom_id res chain seq x y z
N SER A 1 6.74 -1.66 21.33
CA SER A 1 5.44 -1.14 21.81
C SER A 1 4.27 -2.00 21.36
N LEU A 2 4.09 -2.22 20.04
CA LEU A 2 2.94 -2.93 19.46
C LEU A 2 2.79 -4.37 20.00
N SER A 3 3.87 -5.17 20.05
CA SER A 3 3.84 -6.54 20.58
C SER A 3 3.25 -6.63 22.00
N LYS A 4 3.67 -5.72 22.91
CA LYS A 4 3.14 -5.66 24.29
C LYS A 4 1.64 -5.37 24.30
N ILE A 5 1.15 -4.47 23.41
CA ILE A 5 -0.27 -4.13 23.34
C ILE A 5 -1.10 -5.32 22.85
N ILE A 6 -0.62 -6.02 21.82
CA ILE A 6 -1.26 -7.20 21.25
C ILE A 6 -1.38 -8.28 22.35
N LYS A 7 -0.29 -8.56 23.08
CA LYS A 7 -0.27 -9.53 24.19
C LYS A 7 -1.25 -9.17 25.32
N ILE A 8 -1.28 -7.91 25.74
CA ILE A 8 -2.20 -7.43 26.79
C ILE A 8 -3.67 -7.64 26.39
N LYS A 9 -3.97 -7.56 25.09
CA LYS A 9 -5.31 -7.82 24.56
C LYS A 9 -5.63 -9.30 24.34
N GLY A 10 -4.73 -10.21 24.71
CA GLY A 10 -4.90 -11.66 24.51
C GLY A 10 -4.83 -12.10 23.05
N LEU A 11 -4.26 -11.26 22.17
CA LEU A 11 -4.12 -11.57 20.75
C LEU A 11 -2.76 -12.20 20.46
N SER A 12 -2.69 -13.03 19.39
CA SER A 12 -1.44 -13.63 18.92
C SER A 12 -0.44 -12.56 18.45
N THR A 13 0.83 -12.78 18.76
CA THR A 13 1.97 -12.03 18.23
C THR A 13 2.73 -12.80 17.16
N SER A 14 2.12 -13.84 16.58
CA SER A 14 2.67 -14.51 15.41
C SER A 14 2.85 -13.53 14.27
N VAL A 15 3.89 -13.73 13.46
CA VAL A 15 4.21 -12.90 12.32
C VAL A 15 3.77 -13.58 11.03
N GLY A 16 3.35 -12.79 10.05
CA GLY A 16 3.12 -13.26 8.68
C GLY A 16 4.41 -13.27 7.86
N ASP A 17 4.29 -13.63 6.60
CA ASP A 17 5.42 -13.79 5.67
C ASP A 17 6.20 -12.48 5.44
N GLU A 18 5.56 -11.34 5.58
CA GLU A 18 6.18 -10.01 5.52
C GLU A 18 6.82 -9.55 6.85
N GLY A 19 6.88 -10.42 7.87
CA GLY A 19 7.48 -10.15 9.17
C GLY A 19 6.66 -9.25 10.11
N GLY A 20 5.47 -8.82 9.71
CA GLY A 20 4.53 -8.06 10.52
C GLY A 20 3.68 -8.95 11.42
N PHE A 21 3.16 -8.40 12.53
CA PHE A 21 2.21 -9.14 13.37
C PHE A 21 0.89 -9.40 12.63
N ALA A 22 0.41 -10.63 12.72
CA ALA A 22 -0.83 -11.09 12.08
C ALA A 22 -1.86 -11.60 13.11
N PRO A 23 -2.32 -10.77 14.07
CA PRO A 23 -3.32 -11.17 15.02
C PRO A 23 -4.69 -11.36 14.37
N MET A 24 -5.48 -12.28 14.89
CA MET A 24 -6.88 -12.37 14.50
C MET A 24 -7.65 -11.15 14.99
N ILE A 25 -8.07 -10.31 14.05
CA ILE A 25 -8.81 -9.06 14.31
C ILE A 25 -10.10 -9.01 13.49
N ASN A 26 -11.08 -8.25 13.97
CA ASN A 26 -12.42 -8.25 13.38
C ASN A 26 -12.57 -7.32 12.17
N ASN A 27 -11.75 -6.26 12.08
CA ASN A 27 -11.82 -5.29 11.00
C ASN A 27 -10.55 -4.42 10.94
N ASN A 28 -10.38 -3.71 9.82
CA ASN A 28 -9.22 -2.85 9.56
C ASN A 28 -9.05 -1.72 10.60
N ASN A 29 -10.14 -1.15 11.10
CA ASN A 29 -10.06 -0.09 12.11
C ASN A 29 -9.41 -0.59 13.41
N GLN A 30 -9.67 -1.84 13.81
CA GLN A 30 -9.02 -2.43 14.99
C GLN A 30 -7.50 -2.53 14.82
N ALA A 31 -7.01 -2.89 13.63
CA ALA A 31 -5.58 -2.88 13.33
C ALA A 31 -4.99 -1.48 13.45
N LEU A 32 -5.63 -0.50 12.82
CA LEU A 32 -5.18 0.89 12.83
C LEU A 32 -5.23 1.51 14.24
N ASP A 33 -6.25 1.21 15.04
CA ASP A 33 -6.34 1.64 16.44
C ASP A 33 -5.20 1.06 17.31
N LEU A 34 -4.80 -0.21 17.06
CA LEU A 34 -3.65 -0.83 17.72
C LEU A 34 -2.34 -0.12 17.35
N ILE A 35 -2.14 0.19 16.06
CA ILE A 35 -0.94 0.87 15.56
C ILE A 35 -0.86 2.29 16.14
N VAL A 36 -1.92 3.09 16.08
CA VAL A 36 -1.95 4.44 16.65
C VAL A 36 -1.69 4.42 18.16
N THR A 37 -2.26 3.43 18.86
CA THR A 37 -1.99 3.23 20.30
C THR A 37 -0.52 2.91 20.55
N ALA A 38 0.10 2.09 19.68
CA ALA A 38 1.51 1.73 19.80
C ALA A 38 2.43 2.92 19.55
N ILE A 39 2.14 3.73 18.52
CA ILE A 39 2.87 4.97 18.21
C ILE A 39 2.86 5.89 19.44
N ARG A 40 1.69 6.16 19.99
CA ARG A 40 1.54 7.03 21.18
C ARG A 40 2.25 6.48 22.41
N LYS A 41 2.13 5.16 22.68
CA LYS A 41 2.84 4.52 23.82
C LYS A 41 4.36 4.46 23.63
N ALA A 42 4.85 4.61 22.42
CA ALA A 42 6.27 4.74 22.12
C ALA A 42 6.79 6.20 22.26
N GLY A 43 5.91 7.16 22.61
CA GLY A 43 6.27 8.57 22.79
C GLY A 43 6.18 9.41 21.51
N PHE A 44 5.61 8.88 20.42
CA PHE A 44 5.52 9.56 19.13
C PHE A 44 4.10 10.04 18.82
N VAL A 45 3.99 11.02 17.92
CA VAL A 45 2.74 11.60 17.44
C VAL A 45 2.41 11.06 16.06
N ASN A 46 1.28 10.38 15.93
CA ASN A 46 0.80 9.89 14.64
C ASN A 46 0.51 11.03 13.65
N GLY A 47 1.04 10.89 12.44
CA GLY A 47 0.92 11.87 11.36
C GLY A 47 1.91 13.05 11.45
N LYS A 48 2.76 13.08 12.50
CA LYS A 48 3.86 14.05 12.66
C LYS A 48 5.21 13.33 12.69
N ASP A 49 5.45 12.50 13.69
CA ASP A 49 6.71 11.80 13.88
C ASP A 49 6.71 10.45 13.15
N VAL A 50 5.54 9.79 13.10
CA VAL A 50 5.32 8.50 12.42
C VAL A 50 4.06 8.63 11.55
N SER A 51 4.13 8.20 10.31
CA SER A 51 2.99 8.14 9.40
C SER A 51 2.60 6.70 9.10
N ILE A 52 1.31 6.46 8.95
CA ILE A 52 0.77 5.16 8.56
C ILE A 52 0.66 5.12 7.03
N CYS A 53 1.13 4.02 6.45
CA CYS A 53 0.92 3.65 5.06
C CYS A 53 0.13 2.34 5.02
N LEU A 54 -0.79 2.21 4.08
CA LEU A 54 -1.58 1.00 3.85
C LEU A 54 -1.11 0.32 2.58
N ASP A 55 -1.02 -1.00 2.62
CA ASP A 55 -1.11 -1.87 1.46
C ASP A 55 -2.42 -2.65 1.55
N VAL A 56 -3.27 -2.48 0.54
CA VAL A 56 -4.60 -3.10 0.51
C VAL A 56 -4.57 -4.45 -0.20
N ALA A 57 -3.64 -4.63 -1.13
CA ALA A 57 -3.52 -5.83 -1.97
C ALA A 57 -4.88 -6.23 -2.59
N ALA A 58 -5.56 -5.26 -3.21
CA ALA A 58 -6.98 -5.37 -3.55
C ALA A 58 -7.31 -6.39 -4.64
N ASN A 59 -6.31 -6.98 -5.32
CA ASN A 59 -6.52 -8.13 -6.20
C ASN A 59 -7.20 -9.29 -5.47
N GLU A 60 -6.77 -9.58 -4.24
CA GLU A 60 -7.33 -10.63 -3.37
C GLU A 60 -8.77 -10.32 -2.91
N LEU A 61 -9.16 -9.06 -2.95
CA LEU A 61 -10.45 -8.57 -2.47
C LEU A 61 -11.47 -8.35 -3.60
N TYR A 62 -11.06 -8.53 -4.86
CA TYR A 62 -11.85 -8.18 -6.04
C TYR A 62 -12.67 -9.35 -6.57
N LYS A 63 -13.95 -9.14 -6.78
CA LYS A 63 -14.83 -10.12 -7.44
C LYS A 63 -16.02 -9.43 -8.12
N LYS A 64 -16.23 -9.73 -9.40
CA LYS A 64 -17.39 -9.25 -10.18
C LYS A 64 -17.62 -7.73 -10.04
N ASN A 65 -16.57 -6.93 -10.29
CA ASN A 65 -16.59 -5.45 -10.21
C ASN A 65 -16.95 -4.89 -8.82
N LYS A 66 -16.72 -5.66 -7.76
CA LYS A 66 -16.92 -5.27 -6.36
C LYS A 66 -15.72 -5.64 -5.51
N TYR A 67 -15.57 -4.99 -4.38
CA TYR A 67 -14.45 -5.18 -3.46
C TYR A 67 -14.95 -5.57 -2.08
N SER A 68 -14.25 -6.51 -1.42
CA SER A 68 -14.50 -6.89 -0.04
C SER A 68 -13.56 -6.13 0.89
N ILE A 69 -14.03 -5.03 1.47
CA ILE A 69 -13.26 -4.26 2.46
C ILE A 69 -13.52 -4.66 3.92
N HIS A 70 -14.57 -5.42 4.17
CA HIS A 70 -14.90 -5.99 5.47
C HIS A 70 -15.44 -7.40 5.27
N SER A 71 -14.71 -8.39 5.77
CA SER A 71 -15.02 -9.84 5.74
C SER A 71 -16.34 -10.22 5.04
N LYS A 72 -16.26 -10.74 3.82
CA LYS A 72 -17.34 -11.31 3.00
C LYS A 72 -18.41 -10.33 2.46
N THR A 73 -18.35 -9.04 2.76
CA THR A 73 -19.29 -8.06 2.20
C THR A 73 -18.66 -7.33 1.02
N TYR A 74 -19.16 -7.61 -0.18
CA TYR A 74 -18.73 -6.93 -1.41
C TYR A 74 -19.47 -5.62 -1.59
N VAL A 75 -18.74 -4.56 -1.86
CA VAL A 75 -19.26 -3.19 -2.00
C VAL A 75 -18.82 -2.57 -3.33
N SER A 76 -19.50 -1.50 -3.73
CA SER A 76 -19.13 -0.74 -4.93
C SER A 76 -17.84 0.03 -4.75
N VAL A 77 -17.22 0.44 -5.85
CA VAL A 77 -16.02 1.28 -5.90
C VAL A 77 -16.22 2.59 -5.11
N GLU A 78 -17.37 3.23 -5.28
CA GLU A 78 -17.69 4.49 -4.59
C GLU A 78 -17.71 4.30 -3.05
N LYS A 79 -18.25 3.18 -2.59
CA LYS A 79 -18.26 2.85 -1.17
C LYS A 79 -16.84 2.58 -0.67
N CYS A 80 -16.00 1.86 -1.44
CA CYS A 80 -14.58 1.67 -1.12
C CYS A 80 -13.84 3.00 -0.98
N ILE A 81 -13.99 3.90 -1.96
CA ILE A 81 -13.36 5.23 -1.93
C ILE A 81 -13.79 6.01 -0.68
N ASN A 82 -15.05 5.95 -0.31
CA ASN A 82 -15.55 6.62 0.89
C ASN A 82 -14.96 6.04 2.18
N GLU A 83 -14.82 4.71 2.26
CA GLU A 83 -14.18 4.07 3.42
C GLU A 83 -12.68 4.42 3.49
N TYR A 84 -11.95 4.43 2.36
CA TYR A 84 -10.56 4.89 2.33
C TYR A 84 -10.44 6.34 2.82
N LYS A 85 -11.30 7.25 2.36
CA LYS A 85 -11.32 8.64 2.83
C LYS A 85 -11.51 8.75 4.34
N LYS A 86 -12.44 7.97 4.91
CA LYS A 86 -12.68 7.95 6.37
C LYS A 86 -11.44 7.47 7.12
N MET A 87 -10.82 6.35 6.68
CA MET A 87 -9.61 5.82 7.30
C MET A 87 -8.44 6.79 7.19
N ILE A 88 -8.19 7.36 6.01
CA ILE A 88 -7.13 8.33 5.74
C ILE A 88 -7.25 9.53 6.68
N ASN A 89 -8.44 10.10 6.82
CA ASN A 89 -8.67 11.25 7.68
C ASN A 89 -8.55 10.91 9.17
N LYS A 90 -9.15 9.79 9.60
CA LYS A 90 -9.15 9.38 11.02
C LYS A 90 -7.74 9.03 11.49
N TYR A 91 -6.97 8.29 10.71
CA TYR A 91 -5.69 7.72 11.11
C TYR A 91 -4.47 8.47 10.57
N LYS A 92 -4.68 9.59 9.85
CA LYS A 92 -3.60 10.40 9.24
C LYS A 92 -2.73 9.59 8.28
N ILE A 93 -3.36 8.71 7.50
CA ILE A 93 -2.68 7.87 6.53
C ILE A 93 -2.09 8.74 5.42
N LYS A 94 -0.83 8.48 5.05
CA LYS A 94 -0.09 9.26 4.04
C LYS A 94 0.01 8.56 2.69
N SER A 95 -0.06 7.24 2.69
CA SER A 95 0.07 6.44 1.48
C SER A 95 -0.93 5.28 1.48
N ILE A 96 -1.42 4.92 0.30
CA ILE A 96 -2.22 3.74 0.07
C ILE A 96 -1.69 3.01 -1.17
N GLU A 97 -1.35 1.75 -1.01
CA GLU A 97 -0.84 0.87 -2.04
C GLU A 97 -1.91 -0.11 -2.48
N ASP A 98 -1.97 -0.37 -3.77
CA ASP A 98 -2.90 -1.28 -4.45
C ASP A 98 -4.34 -1.24 -3.93
N PRO A 99 -4.97 -0.04 -3.91
CA PRO A 99 -6.33 0.15 -3.41
C PRO A 99 -7.40 -0.50 -4.26
N PHE A 100 -7.09 -0.86 -5.52
CA PHE A 100 -7.97 -1.55 -6.47
C PHE A 100 -7.20 -2.59 -7.27
N ALA A 101 -7.94 -3.51 -7.91
CA ALA A 101 -7.37 -4.56 -8.74
C ALA A 101 -6.52 -3.99 -9.88
N GLU A 102 -5.48 -4.73 -10.28
CA GLU A 102 -4.42 -4.35 -11.23
C GLU A 102 -4.90 -3.93 -12.63
N ASN A 103 -6.10 -4.31 -13.01
CA ASN A 103 -6.68 -3.98 -14.29
C ASN A 103 -7.90 -3.07 -14.22
N ASP A 104 -8.29 -2.64 -13.01
CA ASP A 104 -9.42 -1.72 -12.79
C ASP A 104 -9.01 -0.24 -12.87
N TRP A 105 -8.41 0.16 -13.99
CA TRP A 105 -7.89 1.50 -14.26
C TRP A 105 -8.89 2.63 -13.97
N ILE A 106 -10.18 2.35 -14.15
CA ILE A 106 -11.27 3.32 -13.91
C ILE A 106 -11.38 3.64 -12.42
N SER A 107 -11.33 2.62 -11.57
CA SER A 107 -11.43 2.81 -10.10
C SER A 107 -10.20 3.53 -9.55
N TRP A 108 -9.01 3.22 -10.07
CA TRP A 108 -7.78 3.93 -9.75
C TRP A 108 -7.88 5.42 -10.08
N ASN A 109 -8.34 5.77 -11.29
CA ASN A 109 -8.54 7.16 -11.70
C ASN A 109 -9.56 7.90 -10.82
N LYS A 110 -10.69 7.24 -10.47
CA LYS A 110 -11.68 7.81 -9.53
C LYS A 110 -11.06 8.13 -8.18
N LEU A 111 -10.22 7.23 -7.64
CA LEU A 111 -9.54 7.44 -6.37
C LEU A 111 -8.55 8.61 -6.44
N MET A 112 -7.69 8.64 -7.47
CA MET A 112 -6.74 9.73 -7.69
C MET A 112 -7.41 11.11 -7.73
N LYS A 113 -8.53 11.23 -8.44
CA LYS A 113 -9.31 12.47 -8.49
C LYS A 113 -9.85 12.87 -7.12
N SER A 114 -10.08 11.91 -6.25
CA SER A 114 -10.71 12.12 -4.93
C SER A 114 -9.72 12.34 -3.78
N LEU A 115 -8.43 12.00 -3.94
CA LEU A 115 -7.39 12.01 -2.91
C LEU A 115 -6.13 12.77 -3.37
N LYS A 116 -6.22 14.09 -3.44
CA LYS A 116 -5.13 14.94 -3.99
C LYS A 116 -3.85 15.02 -3.14
N LYS A 117 -3.89 14.65 -1.85
CA LYS A 117 -2.78 14.83 -0.90
C LYS A 117 -2.24 13.50 -0.34
N VAL A 118 -2.67 12.38 -0.92
CA VAL A 118 -2.27 11.05 -0.50
C VAL A 118 -1.37 10.45 -1.58
N GLN A 119 -0.33 9.76 -1.16
CA GLN A 119 0.47 8.97 -2.08
C GLN A 119 -0.32 7.71 -2.44
N ILE A 120 -0.60 7.52 -3.72
CA ILE A 120 -1.27 6.34 -4.25
C ILE A 120 -0.23 5.55 -5.03
N VAL A 121 0.07 4.35 -4.54
CA VAL A 121 1.17 3.51 -5.02
C VAL A 121 0.62 2.35 -5.81
N GLY A 122 1.19 2.10 -6.99
CA GLY A 122 0.92 0.88 -7.74
C GLY A 122 2.09 -0.11 -7.59
N ASP A 123 1.83 -1.28 -7.00
CA ASP A 123 2.68 -2.46 -7.02
C ASP A 123 2.17 -3.42 -8.10
N ASP A 124 1.12 -4.18 -7.82
CA ASP A 124 0.49 -5.10 -8.78
C ASP A 124 -0.01 -4.38 -10.03
N LEU A 125 -0.43 -3.11 -9.87
CA LEU A 125 -0.84 -2.28 -11.01
C LEU A 125 0.25 -2.16 -12.06
N TYR A 126 1.52 -2.05 -11.67
CA TYR A 126 2.64 -1.76 -12.55
C TYR A 126 3.63 -2.91 -12.71
N VAL A 127 3.80 -3.74 -11.72
CA VAL A 127 4.77 -4.85 -11.66
C VAL A 127 6.17 -4.44 -12.17
N THR A 128 6.62 -3.24 -11.81
CA THR A 128 7.88 -2.63 -12.27
C THR A 128 8.02 -2.61 -13.82
N ASN A 129 6.89 -2.52 -14.55
CA ASN A 129 6.85 -2.59 -16.00
C ASN A 129 6.62 -1.21 -16.63
N LEU A 130 7.50 -0.80 -17.55
CA LEU A 130 7.47 0.52 -18.17
C LEU A 130 6.17 0.79 -18.94
N GLU A 131 5.66 -0.17 -19.69
CA GLU A 131 4.45 0.01 -20.50
C GLU A 131 3.21 0.15 -19.61
N ARG A 132 3.15 -0.62 -18.52
CA ARG A 132 2.08 -0.47 -17.53
C ARG A 132 2.16 0.89 -16.82
N LEU A 133 3.37 1.38 -16.50
CA LEU A 133 3.56 2.69 -15.89
C LEU A 133 3.13 3.82 -16.85
N LYS A 134 3.50 3.75 -18.13
CA LYS A 134 3.02 4.68 -19.17
C LYS A 134 1.50 4.70 -19.25
N LYS A 135 0.88 3.53 -19.26
CA LYS A 135 -0.58 3.40 -19.25
C LYS A 135 -1.21 4.02 -18.00
N GLY A 136 -0.63 3.78 -16.83
CA GLY A 136 -1.09 4.37 -15.56
C GLY A 136 -0.99 5.88 -15.54
N PHE A 137 0.09 6.43 -16.06
CA PHE A 137 0.25 7.88 -16.21
C PHE A 137 -0.82 8.48 -17.10
N LEU A 138 -1.03 7.92 -18.30
CA LEU A 138 -2.07 8.39 -19.24
C LEU A 138 -3.49 8.29 -18.67
N ASN A 139 -3.75 7.28 -17.83
CA ASN A 139 -5.04 7.11 -17.16
C ASN A 139 -5.16 7.89 -15.85
N LEU A 140 -4.12 8.61 -15.41
CA LEU A 140 -4.08 9.29 -14.10
C LEU A 140 -4.45 8.35 -12.95
N SER A 141 -3.79 7.19 -12.89
CA SER A 141 -4.19 6.10 -11.98
C SER A 141 -3.53 6.19 -10.62
N SER A 142 -2.30 6.70 -10.54
CA SER A 142 -1.53 6.83 -9.30
C SER A 142 -0.56 8.01 -9.37
N ASN A 143 0.22 8.22 -8.32
CA ASN A 143 1.31 9.22 -8.26
C ASN A 143 2.61 8.64 -7.72
N ALA A 144 2.65 7.33 -7.51
CA ALA A 144 3.84 6.61 -7.08
C ALA A 144 3.83 5.17 -7.62
N ILE A 145 5.00 4.58 -7.70
CA ILE A 145 5.22 3.18 -8.12
C ILE A 145 6.12 2.47 -7.10
N LEU A 146 5.79 1.21 -6.80
CA LEU A 146 6.68 0.30 -6.10
C LEU A 146 7.64 -0.35 -7.11
N ILE A 147 8.91 -0.39 -6.77
CA ILE A 147 9.99 -0.94 -7.62
C ILE A 147 10.49 -2.23 -6.98
N LYS A 148 10.36 -3.32 -7.72
CA LYS A 148 10.84 -4.65 -7.36
C LYS A 148 11.66 -5.21 -8.52
N LEU A 149 12.97 -5.27 -8.37
CA LEU A 149 13.90 -5.66 -9.45
C LEU A 149 13.53 -7.01 -10.11
N ASN A 150 13.12 -7.98 -9.32
CA ASN A 150 12.81 -9.31 -9.82
C ASN A 150 11.43 -9.43 -10.50
N GLN A 151 10.59 -8.39 -10.49
CA GLN A 151 9.34 -8.38 -11.27
C GLN A 151 9.62 -8.17 -12.76
N ILE A 152 10.54 -7.27 -13.09
CA ILE A 152 10.95 -7.03 -14.48
C ILE A 152 12.15 -7.91 -14.88
N GLY A 153 13.06 -8.19 -13.94
CA GLY A 153 14.10 -9.20 -14.07
C GLY A 153 15.50 -8.68 -14.41
N THR A 154 15.66 -7.44 -14.84
CA THR A 154 16.97 -6.84 -15.09
C THR A 154 17.14 -5.48 -14.43
N VAL A 155 18.37 -5.13 -14.05
CA VAL A 155 18.69 -3.82 -13.50
C VAL A 155 18.46 -2.72 -14.53
N SER A 156 18.80 -2.95 -15.79
CA SER A 156 18.64 -1.94 -16.84
C SER A 156 17.18 -1.55 -17.05
N GLU A 157 16.29 -2.54 -17.17
CA GLU A 157 14.84 -2.27 -17.29
C GLU A 157 14.28 -1.60 -16.04
N THR A 158 14.74 -2.00 -14.84
CA THR A 158 14.36 -1.33 -13.58
C THR A 158 14.75 0.14 -13.59
N LEU A 159 15.98 0.46 -14.01
CA LEU A 159 16.46 1.84 -14.12
C LEU A 159 15.66 2.65 -15.15
N ASP A 160 15.22 2.05 -16.26
CA ASP A 160 14.38 2.72 -17.24
C ASP A 160 13.00 3.06 -16.66
N VAL A 161 12.42 2.16 -15.87
CA VAL A 161 11.16 2.44 -15.15
C VAL A 161 11.34 3.58 -14.14
N ILE A 162 12.42 3.57 -13.35
CA ILE A 162 12.72 4.62 -12.37
C ILE A 162 12.91 5.98 -13.07
N ARG A 163 13.71 6.03 -14.13
CA ARG A 163 13.94 7.26 -14.92
C ARG A 163 12.64 7.81 -15.47
N PHE A 164 11.80 6.94 -16.04
CA PHE A 164 10.50 7.37 -16.54
C PHE A 164 9.60 7.89 -15.42
N ALA A 165 9.54 7.20 -14.28
CA ALA A 165 8.80 7.64 -13.10
C ALA A 165 9.24 9.05 -12.65
N GLN A 166 10.55 9.29 -12.59
CA GLN A 166 11.11 10.62 -12.26
C GLN A 166 10.70 11.70 -13.26
N ILE A 167 10.78 11.41 -14.57
CA ILE A 167 10.39 12.34 -15.64
C ILE A 167 8.92 12.77 -15.51
N ILE A 168 8.03 11.84 -15.19
CA ILE A 168 6.59 12.13 -15.04
C ILE A 168 6.21 12.65 -13.64
N GLY A 169 7.18 12.83 -12.73
CA GLY A 169 6.97 13.34 -11.37
C GLY A 169 6.39 12.33 -10.39
N PHE A 170 6.45 11.03 -10.69
CA PHE A 170 6.05 9.97 -9.75
C PHE A 170 7.12 9.79 -8.67
N LYS A 171 6.66 9.38 -7.49
CA LYS A 171 7.56 8.88 -6.45
C LYS A 171 7.85 7.40 -6.69
N THR A 172 9.09 7.00 -6.40
CA THR A 172 9.52 5.60 -6.44
C THR A 172 9.70 5.08 -5.01
N ILE A 173 9.29 3.86 -4.76
CA ILE A 173 9.50 3.15 -3.50
C ILE A 173 10.25 1.87 -3.84
N ILE A 174 11.48 1.74 -3.37
CA ILE A 174 12.29 0.54 -3.60
C ILE A 174 11.89 -0.51 -2.56
N SER A 175 11.57 -1.71 -3.03
CA SER A 175 11.07 -2.79 -2.18
C SER A 175 11.85 -4.09 -2.37
N HIS A 176 11.94 -4.86 -1.29
CA HIS A 176 12.32 -6.27 -1.32
C HIS A 176 11.16 -7.16 -1.76
N ARG A 177 11.37 -8.46 -1.76
CA ARG A 177 10.33 -9.51 -1.87
C ARG A 177 10.38 -10.38 -0.61
N SER A 178 9.23 -10.99 -0.24
CA SER A 178 9.20 -12.03 0.81
C SER A 178 10.17 -13.15 0.45
N GLY A 179 11.03 -13.54 1.41
CA GLY A 179 12.07 -14.56 1.17
C GLY A 179 13.23 -14.10 0.28
N ASP A 180 13.44 -12.80 0.10
CA ASP A 180 14.57 -12.25 -0.61
C ASP A 180 15.90 -12.59 0.09
N SER A 181 17.01 -12.52 -0.66
CA SER A 181 18.35 -12.77 -0.13
C SER A 181 18.85 -11.59 0.72
N GLU A 182 20.01 -11.75 1.37
CA GLU A 182 20.70 -10.68 2.11
C GLU A 182 21.48 -9.70 1.18
N ASP A 183 21.24 -9.75 -0.13
CA ASP A 183 21.86 -8.84 -1.09
C ASP A 183 21.45 -7.40 -0.81
N THR A 184 22.40 -6.48 -0.79
CA THR A 184 22.21 -5.08 -0.39
C THR A 184 21.95 -4.14 -1.56
N PHE A 185 21.89 -4.63 -2.78
CA PHE A 185 21.78 -3.79 -3.99
C PHE A 185 20.59 -2.83 -3.95
N ILE A 186 19.47 -3.24 -3.37
CA ILE A 186 18.29 -2.39 -3.24
C ILE A 186 18.54 -1.14 -2.38
N ALA A 187 19.50 -1.18 -1.44
CA ALA A 187 19.87 -0.03 -0.65
C ALA A 187 20.66 1.01 -1.47
N ASP A 188 21.49 0.54 -2.41
CA ASP A 188 22.23 1.42 -3.33
C ASP A 188 21.30 1.98 -4.42
N LEU A 189 20.21 1.26 -4.76
CA LEU A 189 19.22 1.68 -5.72
C LEU A 189 18.29 2.78 -5.17
N ALA A 190 18.07 2.84 -3.85
CA ALA A 190 17.14 3.76 -3.19
C ALA A 190 17.75 5.16 -3.01
#